data_871c00b602bb545eac6ababf2ae7c4f5
#
_entry.id   871c00b602bb545eac6ababf2ae7c4f5
#
_cell.length_a   1.000
_cell.length_b   1.000
_cell.length_c   1.000
_cell.angle_alpha   90.00
_cell.angle_beta   90.00
_cell.angle_gamma   90.00
#
_symmetry.space_group_name_H-M   'P 1'
#
loop_
_entity.id
_entity.type
_entity.pdbx_description
1 polymer ?
#
loop_
_entity_poly.entity_id
_entity_poly.type
_entity_poly.pdbx_seq_one_letter_code
_entity_poly.pdbx_strand_id
1 'polypeptide(L)'
;MKALKHLNKYFWKYRYRFILGLLFIFISNIFGLYPPIYIGEVFNIISDALGENKSVDNTIQGIIKNQLAYYAFLVLLFAICKGLFMFFMRQTIIVMSRMIEYDLKNEIYNHYQKLSISFYKRNKTGDLMNRISDDVSKVRMYMGPAILYTTNLVISISLIIP
;
A
#
# COMPACT_ATOMS: atom_id res chain seq x y z
N MET A 1 -24.54 -11.06 4.39
CA MET A 1 -23.95 -10.51 3.16
C MET A 1 -24.70 -9.33 2.52
N LYS A 2 -25.95 -9.01 2.90
CA LYS A 2 -26.70 -7.85 2.36
C LYS A 2 -26.07 -6.48 2.72
N ALA A 3 -25.40 -6.36 3.88
CA ALA A 3 -24.75 -5.14 4.32
C ALA A 3 -23.54 -4.72 3.44
N LEU A 4 -22.77 -5.68 2.94
CA LEU A 4 -21.65 -5.40 2.05
C LEU A 4 -22.11 -4.89 0.67
N LYS A 5 -23.34 -5.23 0.24
CA LYS A 5 -23.91 -4.76 -1.02
C LYS A 5 -24.13 -3.24 -1.03
N HIS A 6 -24.40 -2.67 0.15
CA HIS A 6 -24.55 -1.22 0.30
C HIS A 6 -23.21 -0.47 0.12
N LEU A 7 -22.11 -1.10 0.51
CA LEU A 7 -20.77 -0.53 0.33
C LEU A 7 -20.32 -0.49 -1.14
N ASN A 8 -20.86 -1.36 -2.00
CA ASN A 8 -20.56 -1.35 -3.43
C ASN A 8 -20.86 -0.01 -4.10
N LYS A 9 -21.89 0.73 -3.64
CA LYS A 9 -22.22 2.09 -4.11
C LYS A 9 -21.01 3.02 -4.00
N TYR A 10 -20.27 2.93 -2.88
CA TYR A 10 -19.10 3.79 -2.63
C TYR A 10 -17.88 3.33 -3.41
N PHE A 11 -17.67 2.02 -3.61
CA PHE A 11 -16.62 1.51 -4.50
C PHE A 11 -16.81 2.02 -5.94
N TRP A 12 -18.02 2.01 -6.46
CA TRP A 12 -18.30 2.55 -7.79
C TRP A 12 -18.10 4.06 -7.86
N LYS A 13 -18.46 4.80 -6.81
CA LYS A 13 -18.24 6.26 -6.73
C LYS A 13 -16.77 6.62 -6.80
N TYR A 14 -15.90 5.86 -6.12
CA TYR A 14 -14.46 6.14 -6.02
C TYR A 14 -13.58 5.17 -6.83
N ARG A 15 -14.15 4.48 -7.82
CA ARG A 15 -13.47 3.45 -8.63
C ARG A 15 -12.14 3.90 -9.24
N TYR A 16 -12.06 5.14 -9.74
CA TYR A 16 -10.84 5.65 -10.35
C TYR A 16 -9.68 5.74 -9.35
N ARG A 17 -9.93 6.22 -8.14
CA ARG A 17 -8.92 6.27 -7.08
C ARG A 17 -8.52 4.87 -6.63
N PHE A 18 -9.47 3.96 -6.57
CA PHE A 18 -9.21 2.57 -6.22
C PHE A 18 -8.30 1.90 -7.26
N ILE A 19 -8.63 2.00 -8.55
CA ILE A 19 -7.83 1.44 -9.65
C ILE A 19 -6.43 2.06 -9.66
N LEU A 20 -6.32 3.39 -9.48
CA LEU A 20 -5.04 4.09 -9.44
C LEU A 20 -4.19 3.64 -8.24
N GLY A 21 -4.81 3.41 -7.08
CA GLY A 21 -4.14 2.84 -5.91
C GLY A 21 -3.62 1.43 -6.16
N LEU A 22 -4.41 0.56 -6.82
CA LEU A 22 -4.00 -0.79 -7.23
C LEU A 22 -2.81 -0.75 -8.20
N LEU A 23 -2.84 0.17 -9.16
CA LEU A 23 -1.74 0.38 -10.11
C LEU A 23 -0.44 0.76 -9.38
N PHE A 24 -0.52 1.68 -8.41
CA PHE A 24 0.64 2.06 -7.61
C PHE A 24 1.17 0.89 -6.75
N ILE A 25 0.30 0.03 -6.20
CA ILE A 25 0.74 -1.19 -5.51
C ILE A 25 1.54 -2.08 -6.46
N PHE A 26 1.01 -2.32 -7.65
CA PHE A 26 1.64 -3.17 -8.65
C PHE A 26 3.01 -2.65 -9.06
N ILE A 27 3.13 -1.36 -9.41
CA ILE A 27 4.39 -0.72 -9.78
C ILE A 27 5.39 -0.76 -8.62
N SER A 28 4.96 -0.42 -7.40
CA SER A 28 5.83 -0.46 -6.21
C SER A 28 6.41 -1.84 -5.95
N ASN A 29 5.62 -2.91 -6.15
CA ASN A 29 6.09 -4.29 -5.99
C ASN A 29 7.10 -4.67 -7.07
N ILE A 30 6.89 -4.26 -8.33
CA ILE A 30 7.87 -4.48 -9.41
C ILE A 30 9.22 -3.86 -9.03
N PHE A 31 9.24 -2.58 -8.63
CA PHE A 31 10.48 -1.92 -8.18
C PHE A 31 11.10 -2.59 -6.95
N GLY A 32 10.32 -3.33 -6.17
CA GLY A 32 10.80 -4.08 -5.02
C GLY A 32 11.54 -5.36 -5.36
N LEU A 33 11.40 -5.91 -6.57
CA LEU A 33 12.07 -7.15 -7.01
C LEU A 33 13.53 -6.92 -7.42
N TYR A 34 13.87 -5.74 -7.93
CA TYR A 34 15.20 -5.48 -8.47
C TYR A 34 16.31 -5.38 -7.42
N PRO A 35 16.16 -4.71 -6.26
CA PRO A 35 17.21 -4.60 -5.26
C PRO A 35 17.82 -5.93 -4.82
N PRO A 36 17.06 -7.00 -4.49
CA PRO A 36 17.63 -8.31 -4.15
C PRO A 36 18.47 -8.91 -5.28
N ILE A 37 18.07 -8.73 -6.54
CA ILE A 37 18.78 -9.23 -7.71
C ILE A 37 20.15 -8.56 -7.81
N TYR A 38 20.20 -7.24 -7.74
CA TYR A 38 21.47 -6.50 -7.80
C TYR A 38 22.38 -6.74 -6.60
N ILE A 39 21.80 -6.98 -5.41
CA ILE A 39 22.58 -7.40 -4.23
C ILE A 39 23.22 -8.78 -4.47
N GLY A 40 22.51 -9.71 -5.11
CA GLY A 40 23.06 -11.00 -5.52
C GLY A 40 24.25 -10.85 -6.48
N GLU A 41 24.15 -9.98 -7.49
CA GLU A 41 25.26 -9.71 -8.43
C GLU A 41 26.47 -9.10 -7.70
N VAL A 42 26.26 -8.16 -6.78
CA VAL A 42 27.32 -7.61 -5.94
C VAL A 42 28.03 -8.70 -5.15
N PHE A 43 27.25 -9.64 -4.58
CA PHE A 43 27.81 -10.74 -3.82
C PHE A 43 28.65 -11.68 -4.69
N ASN A 44 28.20 -11.99 -5.90
CA ASN A 44 28.95 -12.79 -6.87
C ASN A 44 30.28 -12.12 -7.24
N ILE A 45 30.28 -10.82 -7.55
CA ILE A 45 31.49 -10.07 -7.88
C ILE A 45 32.52 -10.11 -6.73
N ILE A 46 32.03 -9.95 -5.48
CA ILE A 46 32.91 -10.02 -4.30
C ILE A 46 33.44 -11.43 -4.09
N SER A 47 32.61 -12.47 -4.26
CA SER A 47 33.00 -13.86 -4.11
C SER A 47 34.08 -14.26 -5.14
N ASP A 48 33.89 -13.86 -6.40
CA ASP A 48 34.85 -14.12 -7.47
C ASP A 48 36.18 -13.40 -7.22
N ALA A 49 36.14 -12.14 -6.74
CA ALA A 49 37.32 -11.38 -6.39
C ALA A 49 38.12 -12.00 -5.21
N LEU A 50 37.44 -12.64 -4.27
CA LEU A 50 38.06 -13.32 -3.13
C LEU A 50 38.54 -14.74 -3.46
N GLY A 51 37.86 -15.44 -4.39
CA GLY A 51 38.18 -16.82 -4.80
C GLY A 51 39.38 -16.94 -5.71
N GLU A 52 39.67 -15.95 -6.52
CA GLU A 52 40.88 -15.85 -7.31
C GLU A 52 42.00 -15.24 -6.45
N ASN A 53 42.95 -16.11 -5.98
CA ASN A 53 44.19 -15.72 -5.31
C ASN A 53 45.17 -14.99 -6.26
N LYS A 54 44.66 -14.20 -7.21
CA LYS A 54 45.47 -13.30 -8.04
C LYS A 54 45.79 -12.08 -7.22
N SER A 55 47.07 -11.75 -7.15
CA SER A 55 47.55 -10.42 -6.77
C SER A 55 46.71 -9.37 -7.52
N VAL A 56 45.73 -8.78 -6.80
CA VAL A 56 44.75 -7.87 -7.39
C VAL A 56 45.49 -6.61 -7.81
N ASP A 57 45.82 -6.57 -9.11
CA ASP A 57 46.49 -5.42 -9.74
C ASP A 57 45.60 -4.18 -9.50
N ASN A 58 46.21 -3.03 -9.24
CA ASN A 58 45.48 -1.78 -8.93
C ASN A 58 44.42 -1.43 -9.97
N THR A 59 44.61 -1.87 -11.22
CA THR A 59 43.68 -1.70 -12.34
C THR A 59 42.41 -2.53 -12.13
N ILE A 60 42.54 -3.76 -11.65
CA ILE A 60 41.38 -4.69 -11.35
C ILE A 60 40.57 -4.18 -10.16
N GLN A 61 41.24 -3.65 -9.13
CA GLN A 61 40.58 -3.03 -7.99
C GLN A 61 39.74 -1.82 -8.41
N GLY A 62 40.22 -1.01 -9.35
CA GLY A 62 39.48 0.12 -9.90
C GLY A 62 38.18 -0.29 -10.64
N ILE A 63 38.28 -1.36 -11.45
CA ILE A 63 37.15 -1.88 -12.21
C ILE A 63 36.07 -2.44 -11.25
N ILE A 64 36.47 -3.27 -10.27
CA ILE A 64 35.56 -3.83 -9.26
C ILE A 64 34.89 -2.71 -8.48
N LYS A 65 35.63 -1.70 -8.03
CA LYS A 65 35.09 -0.55 -7.29
C LYS A 65 34.03 0.21 -8.11
N ASN A 66 34.27 0.43 -9.40
CA ASN A 66 33.31 1.10 -10.28
C ASN A 66 32.03 0.25 -10.49
N GLN A 67 32.16 -1.07 -10.66
CA GLN A 67 31.01 -1.96 -10.77
C GLN A 67 30.19 -2.00 -9.48
N LEU A 68 30.84 -2.12 -8.33
CA LEU A 68 30.18 -2.06 -7.03
C LEU A 68 29.44 -0.74 -6.81
N ALA A 69 30.08 0.39 -7.16
CA ALA A 69 29.44 1.71 -7.06
C ALA A 69 28.22 1.83 -7.98
N TYR A 70 28.29 1.27 -9.19
CA TYR A 70 27.17 1.25 -10.12
C TYR A 70 25.97 0.44 -9.60
N TYR A 71 26.19 -0.79 -9.09
CA TYR A 71 25.13 -1.60 -8.52
C TYR A 71 24.56 -0.98 -7.23
N ALA A 72 25.41 -0.39 -6.39
CA ALA A 72 24.96 0.34 -5.21
C ALA A 72 24.06 1.52 -5.58
N PHE A 73 24.41 2.28 -6.62
CA PHE A 73 23.57 3.35 -7.13
C PHE A 73 22.23 2.83 -7.66
N LEU A 74 22.22 1.73 -8.42
CA LEU A 74 20.99 1.11 -8.91
C LEU A 74 20.08 0.68 -7.77
N VAL A 75 20.60 0.01 -6.75
CA VAL A 75 19.84 -0.42 -5.56
C VAL A 75 19.20 0.79 -4.88
N LEU A 76 19.95 1.87 -4.68
CA LEU A 76 19.42 3.12 -4.11
C LEU A 76 18.33 3.73 -4.98
N LEU A 77 18.52 3.78 -6.29
CA LEU A 77 17.55 4.33 -7.24
C LEU A 77 16.23 3.56 -7.19
N PHE A 78 16.30 2.22 -7.26
CA PHE A 78 15.10 1.38 -7.19
C PHE A 78 14.42 1.46 -5.82
N ALA A 79 15.18 1.56 -4.73
CA ALA A 79 14.63 1.73 -3.39
C ALA A 79 13.87 3.06 -3.24
N ILE A 80 14.41 4.15 -3.79
CA ILE A 80 13.76 5.46 -3.81
C ILE A 80 12.48 5.41 -4.65
N CYS A 81 12.53 4.83 -5.85
CA CYS A 81 11.35 4.67 -6.70
C CYS A 81 10.26 3.87 -6.00
N LYS A 82 10.62 2.73 -5.39
CA LYS A 82 9.69 1.92 -4.59
C LYS A 82 9.05 2.73 -3.47
N GLY A 83 9.84 3.48 -2.70
CA GLY A 83 9.36 4.33 -1.60
C GLY A 83 8.38 5.40 -2.08
N LEU A 84 8.66 6.02 -3.22
CA LEU A 84 7.82 7.05 -3.83
C LEU A 84 6.47 6.48 -4.27
N PHE A 85 6.46 5.33 -4.98
CA PHE A 85 5.22 4.68 -5.37
C PHE A 85 4.43 4.13 -4.16
N MET A 86 5.11 3.64 -3.13
CA MET A 86 4.49 3.24 -1.86
C MET A 86 3.81 4.43 -1.16
N PHE A 87 4.41 5.61 -1.21
CA PHE A 87 3.79 6.83 -0.69
C PHE A 87 2.51 7.17 -1.45
N PHE A 88 2.54 7.19 -2.79
CA PHE A 88 1.37 7.48 -3.62
C PHE A 88 0.25 6.45 -3.42
N MET A 89 0.58 5.17 -3.35
CA MET A 89 -0.35 4.09 -3.03
C MET A 89 -1.10 4.37 -1.72
N ARG A 90 -0.33 4.65 -0.65
CA ARG A 90 -0.90 4.92 0.68
C ARG A 90 -1.78 6.17 0.65
N GLN A 91 -1.31 7.25 0.04
CA GLN A 91 -2.05 8.50 -0.07
C GLN A 91 -3.37 8.30 -0.83
N THR A 92 -3.36 7.56 -1.94
CA THR A 92 -4.55 7.35 -2.76
C THR A 92 -5.61 6.50 -2.05
N ILE A 93 -5.24 5.36 -1.48
CA ILE A 93 -6.18 4.41 -0.87
C ILE A 93 -6.67 4.90 0.49
N ILE A 94 -5.80 5.47 1.34
CA ILE A 94 -6.20 5.96 2.66
C ILE A 94 -7.08 7.19 2.54
N VAL A 95 -6.77 8.11 1.62
CA VAL A 95 -7.63 9.29 1.39
C VAL A 95 -8.99 8.85 0.84
N MET A 96 -9.02 7.87 -0.08
CA MET A 96 -10.28 7.31 -0.57
C MET A 96 -11.13 6.74 0.59
N SER A 97 -10.54 5.97 1.50
CA SER A 97 -11.28 5.40 2.63
C SER A 97 -11.84 6.48 3.58
N ARG A 98 -11.12 7.61 3.77
CA ARG A 98 -11.60 8.76 4.54
C ARG A 98 -12.77 9.47 3.85
N MET A 99 -12.76 9.56 2.53
CA MET A 99 -13.90 10.12 1.77
C MET A 99 -15.14 9.26 1.91
N ILE A 100 -14.96 7.93 1.89
CA ILE A 100 -16.06 6.98 2.12
C ILE A 100 -16.60 7.11 3.56
N GLU A 101 -15.73 7.24 4.55
CA GLU A 101 -16.13 7.51 5.94
C GLU A 101 -16.95 8.79 6.05
N TYR A 102 -16.52 9.87 5.41
CA TYR A 102 -17.22 11.13 5.40
C TYR A 102 -18.62 11.00 4.78
N ASP A 103 -18.72 10.36 3.62
CA ASP A 103 -19.99 10.13 2.94
C ASP A 103 -20.95 9.29 3.81
N LEU A 104 -20.44 8.22 4.45
CA LEU A 104 -21.23 7.37 5.35
C LEU A 104 -21.72 8.14 6.57
N LYS A 105 -20.86 8.94 7.20
CA LYS A 105 -21.24 9.78 8.34
C LYS A 105 -22.35 10.77 7.96
N ASN A 106 -22.24 11.41 6.81
CA ASN A 106 -23.26 12.33 6.31
C ASN A 106 -24.59 11.62 6.00
N GLU A 107 -24.54 10.42 5.39
CA GLU A 107 -25.75 9.65 5.10
C GLU A 107 -26.49 9.25 6.40
N ILE A 108 -25.75 8.76 7.41
CA ILE A 108 -26.30 8.41 8.72
C ILE A 108 -26.84 9.66 9.44
N TYR A 109 -26.09 10.76 9.43
CA TYR A 109 -26.50 12.01 10.07
C TYR A 109 -27.79 12.55 9.46
N ASN A 110 -27.89 12.61 8.14
CA ASN A 110 -29.08 13.03 7.43
C ASN A 110 -30.28 12.10 7.69
N HIS A 111 -30.03 10.81 7.89
CA HIS A 111 -31.07 9.86 8.28
C HIS A 111 -31.56 10.14 9.71
N TYR A 112 -30.66 10.38 10.65
CA TYR A 112 -31.00 10.68 12.04
C TYR A 112 -31.82 11.97 12.16
N GLN A 113 -31.52 13.01 11.39
CA GLN A 113 -32.32 14.25 11.41
C GLN A 113 -33.78 14.04 11.00
N LYS A 114 -34.09 13.02 10.25
CA LYS A 114 -35.45 12.70 9.78
C LYS A 114 -36.24 11.83 10.77
N LEU A 115 -35.61 11.33 11.83
CA LEU A 115 -36.26 10.44 12.79
C LEU A 115 -37.10 11.25 13.81
N SER A 116 -38.20 10.66 14.24
CA SER A 116 -39.11 11.27 15.21
C SER A 116 -38.51 11.32 16.63
N ILE A 117 -38.97 12.26 17.45
CA ILE A 117 -38.60 12.40 18.86
C ILE A 117 -38.88 11.11 19.64
N SER A 118 -39.93 10.37 19.28
CA SER A 118 -40.27 9.10 19.90
C SER A 118 -39.22 8.02 19.73
N PHE A 119 -38.48 8.06 18.59
CA PHE A 119 -37.33 7.19 18.35
C PHE A 119 -36.20 7.46 19.35
N TYR A 120 -35.85 8.74 19.57
CA TYR A 120 -34.79 9.14 20.52
C TYR A 120 -35.13 8.85 21.98
N LYS A 121 -36.42 8.83 22.34
CA LYS A 121 -36.85 8.43 23.68
C LYS A 121 -36.70 6.92 23.92
N ARG A 122 -36.75 6.09 22.86
CA ARG A 122 -36.62 4.63 22.96
C ARG A 122 -35.18 4.13 22.81
N ASN A 123 -34.32 4.88 22.13
CA ASN A 123 -32.97 4.48 21.85
C ASN A 123 -31.97 5.39 22.59
N LYS A 124 -30.96 4.77 23.20
CA LYS A 124 -29.93 5.53 23.92
C LYS A 124 -29.09 6.34 22.93
N THR A 125 -28.99 7.63 23.13
CA THR A 125 -28.20 8.54 22.28
C THR A 125 -26.74 8.12 22.17
N GLY A 126 -26.15 7.55 23.25
CA GLY A 126 -24.79 7.03 23.23
C GLY A 126 -24.58 5.88 22.24
N ASP A 127 -25.55 4.95 22.11
CA ASP A 127 -25.48 3.85 21.13
C ASP A 127 -25.52 4.38 19.70
N LEU A 128 -26.37 5.38 19.43
CA LEU A 128 -26.46 6.02 18.11
C LEU A 128 -25.16 6.75 17.74
N MET A 129 -24.54 7.42 18.73
CA MET A 129 -23.25 8.09 18.53
C MET A 129 -22.12 7.10 18.29
N ASN A 130 -22.12 5.96 19.00
CA ASN A 130 -21.13 4.91 18.80
C ASN A 130 -21.19 4.33 17.37
N ARG A 131 -22.40 4.16 16.81
CA ARG A 131 -22.58 3.68 15.44
C ARG A 131 -22.00 4.66 14.40
N ILE A 132 -22.19 5.98 14.59
CA ILE A 132 -21.60 6.98 13.68
C ILE A 132 -20.08 7.04 13.83
N SER A 133 -19.57 6.89 15.05
CA SER A 133 -18.14 7.05 15.36
C SER A 133 -17.36 5.77 15.09
N ASP A 134 -17.63 4.73 15.86
CA ASP A 134 -16.81 3.52 15.87
C ASP A 134 -17.13 2.56 14.74
N ASP A 135 -18.43 2.30 14.46
CA ASP A 135 -18.77 1.34 13.42
C ASP A 135 -18.41 1.86 12.03
N VAL A 136 -18.61 3.15 11.76
CA VAL A 136 -18.18 3.76 10.50
C VAL A 136 -16.65 3.79 10.40
N SER A 137 -15.93 3.99 11.52
CA SER A 137 -14.47 3.91 11.53
C SER A 137 -13.97 2.50 11.23
N LYS A 138 -14.65 1.45 11.72
CA LYS A 138 -14.33 0.05 11.34
C LYS A 138 -14.52 -0.19 9.85
N VAL A 139 -15.59 0.36 9.25
CA VAL A 139 -15.80 0.29 7.79
C VAL A 139 -14.65 0.98 7.05
N ARG A 140 -14.21 2.15 7.49
CA ARG A 140 -13.04 2.84 6.94
C ARG A 140 -11.77 1.97 6.99
N MET A 141 -11.51 1.32 8.13
CA MET A 141 -10.35 0.43 8.30
C MET A 141 -10.42 -0.77 7.35
N TYR A 142 -11.61 -1.29 7.09
CA TYR A 142 -11.79 -2.36 6.11
C TYR A 142 -11.57 -1.87 4.68
N MET A 143 -12.15 -0.73 4.29
CA MET A 143 -12.12 -0.19 2.93
C MET A 143 -10.75 0.40 2.53
N GLY A 144 -9.95 0.84 3.48
CA GLY A 144 -8.62 1.40 3.26
C GLY A 144 -7.51 0.42 3.62
N PRO A 145 -7.07 0.40 4.88
CA PRO A 145 -5.90 -0.38 5.29
C PRO A 145 -6.04 -1.88 5.02
N ALA A 146 -7.18 -2.52 5.31
CA ALA A 146 -7.32 -3.96 5.13
C ALA A 146 -7.19 -4.35 3.64
N ILE A 147 -7.90 -3.66 2.74
CA ILE A 147 -7.80 -3.93 1.30
C ILE A 147 -6.39 -3.63 0.79
N LEU A 148 -5.79 -2.53 1.22
CA LEU A 148 -4.43 -2.15 0.83
C LEU A 148 -3.42 -3.25 1.18
N TYR A 149 -3.38 -3.69 2.43
CA TYR A 149 -2.41 -4.70 2.88
C TYR A 149 -2.68 -6.07 2.26
N THR A 150 -3.94 -6.50 2.15
CA THR A 150 -4.30 -7.78 1.53
C THR A 150 -3.92 -7.78 0.05
N THR A 151 -4.22 -6.73 -0.69
CA THR A 151 -3.87 -6.63 -2.11
C THR A 151 -2.36 -6.60 -2.31
N ASN A 152 -1.63 -5.83 -1.47
CA ASN A 152 -0.18 -5.77 -1.52
C ASN A 152 0.44 -7.16 -1.28
N LEU A 153 -0.06 -7.91 -0.30
CA LEU A 153 0.39 -9.27 0.01
C LEU A 153 0.15 -10.21 -1.17
N VAL A 154 -1.07 -10.20 -1.74
CA VAL A 154 -1.42 -11.06 -2.88
C VAL A 154 -0.53 -10.76 -4.09
N ILE A 155 -0.33 -9.49 -4.43
CA ILE A 155 0.53 -9.08 -5.55
C ILE A 155 1.99 -9.46 -5.28
N SER A 156 2.51 -9.25 -4.06
CA SER A 156 3.88 -9.62 -3.70
C SER A 156 4.11 -11.12 -3.86
N ILE A 157 3.20 -11.96 -3.34
CA ILE A 157 3.29 -13.42 -3.47
C ILE A 157 3.23 -13.83 -4.94
N SER A 158 2.29 -13.28 -5.71
CA SER A 158 2.13 -13.59 -7.14
C SER A 158 3.34 -13.21 -7.99
N LEU A 159 4.14 -12.22 -7.58
CA LEU A 159 5.34 -11.80 -8.29
C LEU A 159 6.60 -12.57 -7.87
N ILE A 160 6.62 -13.14 -6.66
CA ILE A 160 7.78 -13.88 -6.13
C ILE A 160 7.72 -15.37 -6.54
N ILE A 161 6.49 -15.91 -6.66
CA ILE A 161 6.28 -17.32 -7.08
C ILE A 161 5.92 -17.30 -8.58
N PRO A 162 6.87 -17.50 -9.49
CA PRO A 162 6.60 -17.63 -10.93
C PRO A 162 5.98 -18.96 -11.27
#